data_8028559ec254061ab75abed491ff1ac4
#
_entry.id   8028559ec254061ab75abed491ff1ac4
#
_cell.length_a   1.000
_cell.length_b   1.000
_cell.length_c   1.000
_cell.angle_alpha   90.00
_cell.angle_beta   90.00
_cell.angle_gamma   90.00
#
_symmetry.space_group_name_H-M   'P 1'
#
loop_
_entity.id
_entity.type
_entity.pdbx_description
1 polymer ?
#
loop_
_entity_poly.entity_id
_entity_poly.type
_entity_poly.pdbx_seq_one_letter_code
_entity_poly.pdbx_strand_id
1 'polypeptide(L)'
;MSRRITLSLWLLAGLLTVMTFMATGFGALRLPVNVLWSGSDETLRQIWLTIRLPRVLLALVIGGSLALTGCVMQGLFRNPLADPGLLGISSGAALAVALWVVLPLSLPALVMLYAPMLAAFLGALAATGVIFLLSKQRDPSLSRLLLVGIAINALCGAAVGVLSWVSNDAQLRQLSLWGMGSLGQAQWSTLLAVTSLMVPAVLAIWRCASALNLLQLGEEEAHYLGVDVALVQRILLLCSALLVAAAVAVSGVIGFVGLVVPHLMRMWLGADHRATLPGTVLAGALLLLVADTVARTLVAPAEMPVGLLTSILGAPWFLWLIFRRGEQHG
;
A
#
# COMPACT_ATOMS: atom_id res chain seq x y z
N MET A 1 -13.04 -23.48 -6.28
CA MET A 1 -13.79 -22.21 -6.01
C MET A 1 -15.26 -22.41 -6.38
N SER A 2 -16.19 -21.91 -5.55
CA SER A 2 -17.61 -21.96 -5.89
C SER A 2 -17.92 -21.00 -7.05
N ARG A 3 -18.96 -21.32 -7.86
CA ARG A 3 -19.40 -20.48 -8.99
C ARG A 3 -19.69 -19.03 -8.58
N ARG A 4 -20.18 -18.83 -7.35
CA ARG A 4 -20.44 -17.49 -6.76
C ARG A 4 -19.15 -16.68 -6.60
N ILE A 5 -18.09 -17.27 -6.07
CA ILE A 5 -16.79 -16.60 -5.86
C ILE A 5 -16.18 -16.18 -7.20
N THR A 6 -16.19 -17.10 -8.18
CA THR A 6 -15.69 -16.79 -9.53
C THR A 6 -16.47 -15.64 -10.17
N LEU A 7 -17.80 -15.62 -10.05
CA LEU A 7 -18.62 -14.53 -10.55
C LEU A 7 -18.31 -13.20 -9.85
N SER A 8 -18.14 -13.22 -8.53
CA SER A 8 -17.77 -12.01 -7.76
C SER A 8 -16.43 -11.43 -8.21
N LEU A 9 -15.43 -12.26 -8.48
CA LEU A 9 -14.13 -11.82 -8.98
C LEU A 9 -14.24 -11.20 -10.38
N TRP A 10 -15.03 -11.81 -11.28
CA TRP A 10 -15.26 -11.24 -12.60
C TRP A 10 -16.05 -9.93 -12.57
N LEU A 11 -17.01 -9.79 -11.66
CA LEU A 11 -17.73 -8.53 -11.43
C LEU A 11 -16.80 -7.44 -10.92
N LEU A 12 -15.91 -7.75 -9.95
CA LEU A 12 -14.88 -6.82 -9.49
C LEU A 12 -13.93 -6.40 -10.60
N ALA A 13 -13.45 -7.35 -11.40
CA ALA A 13 -12.56 -7.07 -12.52
C ALA A 13 -13.26 -6.20 -13.58
N GLY A 14 -14.51 -6.49 -13.91
CA GLY A 14 -15.32 -5.68 -14.82
C GLY A 14 -15.53 -4.26 -14.29
N LEU A 15 -15.90 -4.12 -13.02
CA LEU A 15 -16.04 -2.81 -12.37
C LEU A 15 -14.74 -2.03 -12.37
N LEU A 16 -13.62 -2.69 -12.02
CA LEU A 16 -12.28 -2.07 -12.04
C LEU A 16 -11.94 -1.56 -13.44
N THR A 17 -12.21 -2.35 -14.48
CA THR A 17 -11.97 -1.96 -15.88
C THR A 17 -12.79 -0.72 -16.26
N VAL A 18 -14.09 -0.72 -15.96
CA VAL A 18 -14.97 0.43 -16.22
C VAL A 18 -14.48 1.68 -15.47
N MET A 19 -14.18 1.55 -14.18
CA MET A 19 -13.69 2.67 -13.37
C MET A 19 -12.32 3.17 -13.83
N THR A 20 -11.47 2.28 -14.33
CA THR A 20 -10.18 2.66 -14.92
C THR A 20 -10.37 3.56 -16.14
N PHE A 21 -11.26 3.18 -17.06
CA PHE A 21 -11.60 4.02 -18.21
C PHE A 21 -12.20 5.36 -17.79
N MET A 22 -13.15 5.35 -16.86
CA MET A 22 -13.75 6.59 -16.35
C MET A 22 -12.69 7.50 -15.71
N ALA A 23 -11.81 6.96 -14.86
CA ALA A 23 -10.78 7.71 -14.14
C ALA A 23 -9.79 8.42 -15.09
N THR A 24 -9.56 7.90 -16.30
CA THR A 24 -8.71 8.58 -17.28
C THR A 24 -9.34 9.85 -17.84
N GLY A 25 -10.67 9.93 -17.91
CA GLY A 25 -11.40 11.13 -18.39
C GLY A 25 -11.62 12.19 -17.31
N PHE A 26 -11.70 11.79 -16.02
CA PHE A 26 -11.99 12.72 -14.93
C PHE A 26 -10.71 13.31 -14.31
N GLY A 27 -10.75 14.58 -13.92
CA GLY A 27 -9.68 15.32 -13.25
C GLY A 27 -9.94 16.82 -13.29
N ALA A 28 -8.96 17.67 -12.91
CA ALA A 28 -9.07 19.11 -12.98
C ALA A 28 -9.46 19.63 -14.39
N LEU A 29 -8.94 18.98 -15.43
CA LEU A 29 -9.38 19.13 -16.81
C LEU A 29 -10.21 17.90 -17.19
N ARG A 30 -11.41 18.06 -17.71
CA ARG A 30 -12.19 16.98 -18.31
C ARG A 30 -11.63 16.66 -19.69
N LEU A 31 -11.10 15.45 -19.85
CA LEU A 31 -10.59 14.99 -21.13
C LEU A 31 -11.65 14.13 -21.80
N PRO A 32 -12.23 14.57 -22.94
CA PRO A 32 -13.17 13.74 -23.66
C PRO A 32 -12.45 12.56 -24.31
N VAL A 33 -13.00 11.36 -24.12
CA VAL A 33 -12.38 10.09 -24.56
C VAL A 33 -12.19 10.03 -26.07
N ASN A 34 -12.97 10.80 -26.86
CA ASN A 34 -12.85 10.88 -28.31
C ASN A 34 -11.51 11.48 -28.79
N VAL A 35 -10.80 12.26 -27.96
CA VAL A 35 -9.47 12.81 -28.27
C VAL A 35 -8.46 11.69 -28.59
N LEU A 36 -8.65 10.49 -28.03
CA LEU A 36 -7.79 9.34 -28.30
C LEU A 36 -7.88 8.86 -29.75
N TRP A 37 -9.03 9.00 -30.39
CA TRP A 37 -9.30 8.51 -31.74
C TRP A 37 -9.37 9.61 -32.79
N SER A 38 -9.72 10.83 -32.39
CA SER A 38 -9.98 11.91 -33.36
C SER A 38 -8.72 12.63 -33.86
N GLY A 39 -7.57 12.47 -33.18
CA GLY A 39 -6.32 13.15 -33.54
C GLY A 39 -6.40 14.69 -33.53
N SER A 40 -7.52 15.25 -33.02
CA SER A 40 -7.87 16.65 -33.14
C SER A 40 -7.08 17.58 -32.21
N ASP A 41 -6.46 17.05 -31.15
CA ASP A 41 -5.70 17.85 -30.18
C ASP A 41 -4.53 17.03 -29.59
N GLU A 42 -3.35 17.24 -30.15
CA GLU A 42 -2.11 16.55 -29.73
C GLU A 42 -1.75 16.87 -28.27
N THR A 43 -2.05 18.10 -27.80
CA THR A 43 -1.76 18.49 -26.42
C THR A 43 -2.59 17.69 -25.41
N LEU A 44 -3.89 17.55 -25.66
CA LEU A 44 -4.77 16.74 -24.80
C LEU A 44 -4.38 15.27 -24.81
N ARG A 45 -3.98 14.75 -25.97
CA ARG A 45 -3.48 13.37 -26.11
C ARG A 45 -2.20 13.16 -25.31
N GLN A 46 -1.24 14.09 -25.36
CA GLN A 46 -0.03 14.04 -24.56
C GLN A 46 -0.34 14.08 -23.06
N ILE A 47 -1.22 14.96 -22.60
CA ILE A 47 -1.64 15.01 -21.19
C ILE A 47 -2.22 13.65 -20.76
N TRP A 48 -3.04 13.04 -21.61
CA TRP A 48 -3.62 11.74 -21.31
C TRP A 48 -2.56 10.65 -21.17
N LEU A 49 -1.63 10.57 -22.13
CA LEU A 49 -0.61 9.52 -22.18
C LEU A 49 0.50 9.70 -21.13
N THR A 50 0.93 10.94 -20.86
CA THR A 50 2.11 11.18 -20.02
C THR A 50 1.78 11.48 -18.56
N ILE A 51 0.57 11.98 -18.28
CA ILE A 51 0.18 12.38 -16.92
C ILE A 51 -0.92 11.45 -16.37
N ARG A 52 -2.02 11.29 -17.13
CA ARG A 52 -3.20 10.59 -16.62
C ARG A 52 -3.02 9.08 -16.55
N LEU A 53 -2.56 8.50 -17.64
CA LEU A 53 -2.43 7.04 -17.73
C LEU A 53 -1.42 6.46 -16.73
N PRO A 54 -0.20 7.01 -16.57
CA PRO A 54 0.73 6.52 -15.54
C PRO A 54 0.15 6.63 -14.12
N ARG A 55 -0.58 7.71 -13.81
CA ARG A 55 -1.19 7.92 -12.49
C ARG A 55 -2.29 6.91 -12.21
N VAL A 56 -3.18 6.67 -13.16
CA VAL A 56 -4.24 5.67 -13.04
C VAL A 56 -3.65 4.27 -12.84
N LEU A 57 -2.67 3.89 -13.66
CA LEU A 57 -1.99 2.59 -13.52
C LEU A 57 -1.23 2.47 -12.20
N LEU A 58 -0.59 3.54 -11.74
CA LEU A 58 0.10 3.56 -10.45
C LEU A 58 -0.89 3.39 -9.29
N ALA A 59 -2.07 4.01 -9.35
CA ALA A 59 -3.13 3.82 -8.36
C ALA A 59 -3.57 2.34 -8.27
N LEU A 60 -3.71 1.66 -9.42
CA LEU A 60 -4.05 0.24 -9.46
C LEU A 60 -2.97 -0.63 -8.78
N VAL A 61 -1.72 -0.40 -9.15
CA VAL A 61 -0.57 -1.19 -8.65
C VAL A 61 -0.39 -0.97 -7.15
N ILE A 62 -0.39 0.28 -6.69
CA ILE A 62 -0.20 0.60 -5.26
C ILE A 62 -1.39 0.13 -4.44
N GLY A 63 -2.62 0.43 -4.86
CA GLY A 63 -3.82 0.02 -4.13
C GLY A 63 -3.94 -1.49 -3.98
N GLY A 64 -3.70 -2.22 -5.07
CA GLY A 64 -3.67 -3.68 -5.07
C GLY A 64 -2.58 -4.24 -4.16
N SER A 65 -1.37 -3.67 -4.19
CA SER A 65 -0.23 -4.13 -3.40
C SER A 65 -0.41 -3.87 -1.90
N LEU A 66 -0.89 -2.69 -1.52
CA LEU A 66 -1.18 -2.37 -0.11
C LEU A 66 -2.27 -3.27 0.47
N ALA A 67 -3.36 -3.48 -0.29
CA ALA A 67 -4.42 -4.36 0.12
C ALA A 67 -3.96 -5.81 0.23
N LEU A 68 -3.20 -6.30 -0.77
CA LEU A 68 -2.61 -7.65 -0.75
C LEU A 68 -1.75 -7.87 0.49
N THR A 69 -0.87 -6.90 0.80
CA THR A 69 -0.01 -6.97 1.98
C THR A 69 -0.83 -7.04 3.26
N GLY A 70 -1.89 -6.23 3.36
CA GLY A 70 -2.82 -6.30 4.48
C GLY A 70 -3.47 -7.68 4.62
N CYS A 71 -3.90 -8.28 3.51
CA CYS A 71 -4.48 -9.63 3.50
C CYS A 71 -3.49 -10.68 4.03
N VAL A 72 -2.23 -10.60 3.59
CA VAL A 72 -1.14 -11.47 4.06
C VAL A 72 -0.90 -11.27 5.56
N MET A 73 -0.78 -10.02 6.02
CA MET A 73 -0.55 -9.72 7.44
C MET A 73 -1.68 -10.25 8.32
N GLN A 74 -2.93 -9.98 7.93
CA GLN A 74 -4.10 -10.48 8.68
C GLN A 74 -4.18 -12.00 8.71
N GLY A 75 -3.77 -12.69 7.63
CA GLY A 75 -3.69 -14.15 7.59
C GLY A 75 -2.56 -14.69 8.45
N LEU A 76 -1.37 -14.10 8.34
CA LEU A 76 -0.15 -14.53 9.02
C LEU A 76 -0.26 -14.36 10.54
N PHE A 77 -0.74 -13.20 10.99
CA PHE A 77 -0.93 -12.90 12.41
C PHE A 77 -2.24 -13.43 12.98
N ARG A 78 -3.07 -14.05 12.16
CA ARG A 78 -4.43 -14.51 12.55
C ARG A 78 -5.24 -13.44 13.26
N ASN A 79 -4.99 -12.19 12.89
CA ASN A 79 -5.61 -11.02 13.48
C ASN A 79 -6.16 -10.11 12.37
N PRO A 80 -7.48 -9.87 12.31
CA PRO A 80 -8.09 -9.01 11.29
C PRO A 80 -7.67 -7.54 11.39
N LEU A 81 -7.00 -7.14 12.47
CA LEU A 81 -6.50 -5.80 12.72
C LEU A 81 -5.01 -5.65 12.37
N ALA A 82 -4.35 -6.71 11.91
CA ALA A 82 -2.96 -6.62 11.52
C ALA A 82 -2.79 -5.73 10.30
N ASP A 83 -1.96 -4.70 10.46
CA ASP A 83 -1.63 -3.72 9.42
C ASP A 83 -0.15 -3.82 9.06
N PRO A 84 0.22 -3.73 7.78
CA PRO A 84 1.62 -3.74 7.36
C PRO A 84 2.46 -2.60 7.95
N GLY A 85 1.85 -1.49 8.36
CA GLY A 85 2.52 -0.40 9.07
C GLY A 85 3.15 -0.81 10.40
N LEU A 86 2.67 -1.90 11.03
CA LEU A 86 3.25 -2.44 12.26
C LEU A 86 4.68 -2.98 12.08
N LEU A 87 5.10 -3.24 10.85
CA LEU A 87 6.46 -3.68 10.52
C LEU A 87 7.48 -2.52 10.41
N GLY A 88 7.13 -1.31 10.83
CA GLY A 88 8.04 -0.16 10.80
C GLY A 88 8.37 0.38 9.40
N ILE A 89 7.76 -0.15 8.36
CA ILE A 89 8.08 0.14 6.96
C ILE A 89 7.83 1.62 6.66
N SER A 90 6.63 2.10 6.96
CA SER A 90 6.24 3.49 6.69
C SER A 90 7.00 4.49 7.55
N SER A 91 7.26 4.17 8.82
CA SER A 91 8.00 5.05 9.72
C SER A 91 9.50 5.12 9.39
N GLY A 92 10.09 3.99 8.96
CA GLY A 92 11.46 3.97 8.45
C GLY A 92 11.61 4.77 7.15
N ALA A 93 10.64 4.66 6.24
CA ALA A 93 10.58 5.50 5.05
C ALA A 93 10.47 6.99 5.40
N ALA A 94 9.57 7.35 6.32
CA ALA A 94 9.38 8.73 6.75
C ALA A 94 10.63 9.32 7.39
N LEU A 95 11.33 8.53 8.22
CA LEU A 95 12.59 8.96 8.83
C LEU A 95 13.67 9.22 7.76
N ALA A 96 13.83 8.34 6.81
CA ALA A 96 14.82 8.50 5.75
C ALA A 96 14.51 9.70 4.84
N VAL A 97 13.26 9.95 4.52
CA VAL A 97 12.83 11.14 3.78
C VAL A 97 13.04 12.41 4.62
N ALA A 98 12.76 12.38 5.92
CA ALA A 98 13.01 13.50 6.79
C ALA A 98 14.51 13.84 6.86
N LEU A 99 15.37 12.84 6.99
CA LEU A 99 16.83 13.02 6.92
C LEU A 99 17.25 13.63 5.58
N TRP A 100 16.70 13.12 4.47
CA TRP A 100 16.97 13.65 3.13
C TRP A 100 16.59 15.13 2.99
N VAL A 101 15.41 15.52 3.47
CA VAL A 101 14.88 16.88 3.34
C VAL A 101 15.63 17.89 4.22
N VAL A 102 16.05 17.46 5.42
CA VAL A 102 16.67 18.36 6.41
C VAL A 102 18.18 18.50 6.20
N LEU A 103 18.85 17.42 5.79
CA LEU A 103 20.30 17.45 5.58
C LEU A 103 20.65 18.14 4.25
N PRO A 104 21.63 19.08 4.27
CA PRO A 104 22.05 19.79 3.06
C PRO A 104 22.93 18.90 2.16
N LEU A 105 22.31 17.92 1.49
CA LEU A 105 22.99 17.00 0.59
C LEU A 105 23.05 17.59 -0.82
N SER A 106 24.25 17.79 -1.35
CA SER A 106 24.47 18.20 -2.74
C SER A 106 24.79 16.97 -3.60
N LEU A 107 23.85 16.53 -4.42
CA LEU A 107 24.01 15.42 -5.34
C LEU A 107 23.77 15.88 -6.78
N PRO A 108 24.27 15.13 -7.80
CA PRO A 108 23.96 15.43 -9.19
C PRO A 108 22.44 15.52 -9.43
N ALA A 109 22.02 16.42 -10.32
CA ALA A 109 20.60 16.73 -10.56
C ALA A 109 19.71 15.49 -10.85
N LEU A 110 20.25 14.53 -11.61
CA LEU A 110 19.55 13.28 -11.91
C LEU A 110 19.28 12.44 -10.65
N VAL A 111 20.25 12.39 -9.73
CA VAL A 111 20.09 11.67 -8.46
C VAL A 111 19.11 12.39 -7.55
N MET A 112 19.17 13.73 -7.52
CA MET A 112 18.25 14.55 -6.72
C MET A 112 16.78 14.30 -7.05
N LEU A 113 16.46 14.01 -8.32
CA LEU A 113 15.10 13.74 -8.75
C LEU A 113 14.50 12.46 -8.12
N TYR A 114 15.30 11.42 -7.96
CA TYR A 114 14.86 10.12 -7.43
C TYR A 114 15.28 9.87 -5.99
N ALA A 115 16.11 10.75 -5.42
CA ALA A 115 16.68 10.56 -4.09
C ALA A 115 15.63 10.43 -2.96
N PRO A 116 14.54 11.23 -2.90
CA PRO A 116 13.53 11.04 -1.87
C PRO A 116 12.88 9.64 -1.94
N MET A 117 12.63 9.15 -3.16
CA MET A 117 12.06 7.82 -3.38
C MET A 117 13.03 6.71 -2.96
N LEU A 118 14.30 6.83 -3.32
CA LEU A 118 15.34 5.88 -2.91
C LEU A 118 15.56 5.92 -1.40
N ALA A 119 15.60 7.11 -0.80
CA ALA A 119 15.69 7.26 0.65
C ALA A 119 14.53 6.58 1.37
N ALA A 120 13.30 6.83 0.95
CA ALA A 120 12.12 6.20 1.49
C ALA A 120 12.18 4.67 1.39
N PHE A 121 12.55 4.15 0.22
CA PHE A 121 12.66 2.72 -0.02
C PHE A 121 13.72 2.05 0.87
N LEU A 122 14.93 2.62 0.90
CA LEU A 122 16.02 2.12 1.71
C LEU A 122 15.72 2.24 3.21
N GLY A 123 15.12 3.35 3.65
CA GLY A 123 14.70 3.55 5.04
C GLY A 123 13.64 2.55 5.49
N ALA A 124 12.68 2.26 4.62
CA ALA A 124 11.68 1.21 4.85
C ALA A 124 12.31 -0.17 5.03
N LEU A 125 13.21 -0.55 4.12
CA LEU A 125 13.93 -1.83 4.20
C LEU A 125 14.86 -1.90 5.41
N ALA A 126 15.56 -0.81 5.73
CA ALA A 126 16.46 -0.75 6.89
C ALA A 126 15.68 -0.93 8.20
N ALA A 127 14.58 -0.21 8.40
CA ALA A 127 13.73 -0.37 9.58
C ALA A 127 13.19 -1.79 9.70
N THR A 128 12.68 -2.35 8.61
CA THR A 128 12.21 -3.73 8.57
C THR A 128 13.34 -4.71 8.89
N GLY A 129 14.53 -4.52 8.32
CA GLY A 129 15.71 -5.33 8.60
C GLY A 129 16.11 -5.31 10.08
N VAL A 130 16.10 -4.14 10.70
CA VAL A 130 16.35 -3.97 12.14
C VAL A 130 15.32 -4.73 12.98
N ILE A 131 14.03 -4.61 12.63
CA ILE A 131 12.94 -5.31 13.31
C ILE A 131 13.14 -6.83 13.22
N PHE A 132 13.47 -7.36 12.04
CA PHE A 132 13.76 -8.77 11.86
C PHE A 132 14.98 -9.24 12.67
N LEU A 133 16.07 -8.46 12.67
CA LEU A 133 17.29 -8.80 13.42
C LEU A 133 17.02 -8.85 14.93
N LEU A 134 16.30 -7.84 15.46
CA LEU A 134 15.96 -7.78 16.88
C LEU A 134 14.96 -8.85 17.31
N SER A 135 14.04 -9.22 16.42
CA SER A 135 13.03 -10.25 16.68
C SER A 135 13.61 -11.66 16.68
N LYS A 136 14.75 -11.88 16.03
CA LYS A 136 15.39 -13.20 15.90
C LYS A 136 16.14 -13.66 17.16
N GLN A 137 16.42 -12.75 18.12
CA GLN A 137 17.16 -13.04 19.33
C GLN A 137 16.26 -13.77 20.36
N ARG A 138 16.53 -15.02 20.67
CA ARG A 138 16.00 -15.87 21.75
C ARG A 138 14.77 -16.71 21.47
N ASP A 139 13.70 -16.24 20.83
CA ASP A 139 12.53 -17.03 20.39
C ASP A 139 11.80 -16.26 19.30
N PRO A 140 11.91 -16.69 18.04
CA PRO A 140 11.25 -16.01 16.94
C PRO A 140 9.73 -16.25 17.04
N SER A 141 8.99 -15.24 17.56
CA SER A 141 7.54 -15.26 17.56
C SER A 141 6.98 -14.05 16.80
N LEU A 142 5.85 -14.24 16.14
CA LEU A 142 5.14 -13.15 15.43
C LEU A 142 4.74 -12.02 16.40
N SER A 143 4.37 -12.36 17.64
CA SER A 143 4.04 -11.37 18.68
C SER A 143 5.22 -10.48 19.02
N ARG A 144 6.42 -11.06 19.13
CA ARG A 144 7.64 -10.29 19.39
C ARG A 144 7.99 -9.36 18.24
N LEU A 145 7.81 -9.82 17.00
CA LEU A 145 8.02 -9.00 15.81
C LEU A 145 7.12 -7.76 15.81
N LEU A 146 5.84 -7.91 16.22
CA LEU A 146 4.92 -6.77 16.37
C LEU A 146 5.36 -5.80 17.47
N LEU A 147 5.77 -6.29 18.64
CA LEU A 147 6.22 -5.44 19.75
C LEU A 147 7.47 -4.63 19.37
N VAL A 148 8.45 -5.28 18.75
CA VAL A 148 9.65 -4.60 18.24
C VAL A 148 9.27 -3.57 17.16
N GLY A 149 8.32 -3.92 16.28
CA GLY A 149 7.80 -3.01 15.27
C GLY A 149 7.18 -1.75 15.88
N ILE A 150 6.37 -1.89 16.93
CA ILE A 150 5.78 -0.74 17.65
C ILE A 150 6.87 0.15 18.26
N ALA A 151 7.89 -0.44 18.88
CA ALA A 151 8.99 0.32 19.48
C ALA A 151 9.81 1.08 18.42
N ILE A 152 10.13 0.44 17.30
CA ILE A 152 10.83 1.07 16.17
C ILE A 152 9.98 2.17 15.53
N ASN A 153 8.67 1.96 15.36
CA ASN A 153 7.74 2.99 14.90
C ASN A 153 7.78 4.23 15.78
N ALA A 154 7.72 4.04 17.11
CA ALA A 154 7.79 5.14 18.06
C ALA A 154 9.13 5.88 17.99
N LEU A 155 10.25 5.14 17.89
CA LEU A 155 11.59 5.72 17.77
C LEU A 155 11.75 6.53 16.47
N CYS A 156 11.34 5.96 15.33
CA CYS A 156 11.35 6.67 14.05
C CYS A 156 10.45 7.92 14.09
N GLY A 157 9.27 7.82 14.68
CA GLY A 157 8.36 8.95 14.85
C GLY A 157 8.96 10.07 15.70
N ALA A 158 9.61 9.72 16.81
CA ALA A 158 10.33 10.70 17.65
C ALA A 158 11.46 11.37 16.88
N ALA A 159 12.25 10.61 16.12
CA ALA A 159 13.33 11.15 15.30
C ALA A 159 12.81 12.08 14.20
N VAL A 160 11.71 11.73 13.52
CA VAL A 160 11.02 12.60 12.55
C VAL A 160 10.53 13.88 13.24
N GLY A 161 9.99 13.77 14.47
CA GLY A 161 9.58 14.93 15.27
C GLY A 161 10.73 15.89 15.56
N VAL A 162 11.90 15.37 15.96
CA VAL A 162 13.11 16.19 16.17
C VAL A 162 13.57 16.87 14.88
N LEU A 163 13.60 16.12 13.76
CA LEU A 163 13.97 16.68 12.45
C LEU A 163 12.98 17.75 12.00
N SER A 164 11.68 17.57 12.24
CA SER A 164 10.65 18.57 11.95
C SER A 164 10.83 19.83 12.80
N TRP A 165 11.24 19.69 14.05
CA TRP A 165 11.48 20.83 14.94
C TRP A 165 12.66 21.71 14.49
N VAL A 166 13.72 21.11 13.93
CA VAL A 166 14.88 21.86 13.40
C VAL A 166 14.71 22.32 11.96
N SER A 167 13.63 21.90 11.29
CA SER A 167 13.34 22.22 9.89
C SER A 167 12.89 23.67 9.70
N ASN A 168 13.18 24.23 8.54
CA ASN A 168 12.53 25.48 8.10
C ASN A 168 11.11 25.21 7.57
N ASP A 169 10.33 26.28 7.36
CA ASP A 169 8.91 26.18 6.93
C ASP A 169 8.73 25.41 5.62
N ALA A 170 9.65 25.59 4.65
CA ALA A 170 9.58 24.88 3.36
C ALA A 170 9.81 23.38 3.53
N GLN A 171 10.79 22.98 4.32
CA GLN A 171 11.09 21.59 4.65
C GLN A 171 9.93 20.95 5.44
N LEU A 172 9.41 21.66 6.44
CA LEU A 172 8.27 21.18 7.24
C LEU A 172 7.04 20.94 6.36
N ARG A 173 6.75 21.86 5.44
CA ARG A 173 5.66 21.69 4.47
C ARG A 173 5.87 20.49 3.55
N GLN A 174 7.10 20.29 3.07
CA GLN A 174 7.45 19.14 2.22
C GLN A 174 7.26 17.81 2.95
N LEU A 175 7.72 17.71 4.20
CA LEU A 175 7.54 16.52 5.05
C LEU A 175 6.06 16.25 5.32
N SER A 176 5.29 17.29 5.63
CA SER A 176 3.85 17.16 5.88
C SER A 176 3.10 16.64 4.65
N LEU A 177 3.37 17.21 3.48
CA LEU A 177 2.73 16.78 2.22
C LEU A 177 3.12 15.35 1.86
N TRP A 178 4.39 14.97 2.03
CA TRP A 178 4.84 13.61 1.77
C TRP A 178 4.16 12.60 2.71
N GLY A 179 4.03 12.94 4.00
CA GLY A 179 3.37 12.11 5.01
C GLY A 179 1.87 11.88 4.76
N MET A 180 1.22 12.79 4.01
CA MET A 180 -0.20 12.68 3.68
C MET A 180 -0.50 11.73 2.51
N GLY A 181 0.52 11.29 1.77
CA GLY A 181 0.41 10.37 0.63
C GLY A 181 -0.26 10.99 -0.61
N SER A 182 0.41 10.90 -1.75
CA SER A 182 -0.07 11.46 -3.02
C SER A 182 0.43 10.64 -4.22
N LEU A 183 -0.37 10.56 -5.27
CA LEU A 183 -0.01 9.97 -6.57
C LEU A 183 0.29 11.03 -7.65
N GLY A 184 0.38 12.31 -7.26
CA GLY A 184 0.55 13.43 -8.19
C GLY A 184 1.88 13.43 -8.96
N GLN A 185 2.91 12.72 -8.49
CA GLN A 185 4.21 12.60 -9.15
C GLN A 185 4.36 11.33 -10.00
N ALA A 186 3.27 10.71 -10.40
CA ALA A 186 3.28 9.50 -11.21
C ALA A 186 3.91 9.74 -12.59
N GLN A 187 4.90 8.93 -12.95
CA GLN A 187 5.58 8.93 -14.25
C GLN A 187 5.74 7.49 -14.73
N TRP A 188 5.95 7.29 -16.03
CA TRP A 188 6.20 5.98 -16.61
C TRP A 188 7.42 5.29 -16.02
N SER A 189 8.52 6.03 -15.83
CA SER A 189 9.74 5.51 -15.21
C SER A 189 9.49 4.98 -13.80
N THR A 190 8.75 5.74 -12.99
CA THR A 190 8.36 5.38 -11.64
C THR A 190 7.44 4.16 -11.63
N LEU A 191 6.43 4.14 -12.48
CA LEU A 191 5.51 3.01 -12.63
C LEU A 191 6.25 1.71 -12.99
N LEU A 192 7.14 1.76 -13.98
CA LEU A 192 7.92 0.61 -14.41
C LEU A 192 8.86 0.11 -13.31
N ALA A 193 9.56 1.01 -12.62
CA ALA A 193 10.44 0.67 -11.51
C ALA A 193 9.69 -0.03 -10.38
N VAL A 194 8.56 0.54 -9.95
CA VAL A 194 7.74 -0.04 -8.86
C VAL A 194 7.12 -1.37 -9.29
N THR A 195 6.57 -1.45 -10.49
CA THR A 195 5.94 -2.68 -10.99
C THR A 195 6.95 -3.82 -11.14
N SER A 196 8.18 -3.52 -11.58
CA SER A 196 9.25 -4.52 -11.69
C SER A 196 9.63 -5.16 -10.34
N LEU A 197 9.54 -4.42 -9.25
CA LEU A 197 9.76 -4.91 -7.89
C LEU A 197 8.53 -5.63 -7.33
N MET A 198 7.33 -5.11 -7.60
CA MET A 198 6.09 -5.62 -7.01
C MET A 198 5.62 -6.92 -7.64
N VAL A 199 5.74 -7.09 -8.97
CA VAL A 199 5.24 -8.29 -9.65
C VAL A 199 5.86 -9.59 -9.12
N PRO A 200 7.20 -9.72 -8.96
CA PRO A 200 7.79 -10.93 -8.38
C PRO A 200 7.31 -11.21 -6.95
N ALA A 201 7.16 -10.16 -6.13
CA ALA A 201 6.66 -10.29 -4.76
C ALA A 201 5.19 -10.76 -4.71
N VAL A 202 4.33 -10.20 -5.56
CA VAL A 202 2.94 -10.64 -5.70
C VAL A 202 2.86 -12.10 -6.12
N LEU A 203 3.66 -12.52 -7.10
CA LEU A 203 3.70 -13.91 -7.57
C LEU A 203 4.20 -14.87 -6.48
N ALA A 204 5.19 -14.47 -5.67
CA ALA A 204 5.66 -15.25 -4.54
C ALA A 204 4.58 -15.42 -3.46
N ILE A 205 3.87 -14.34 -3.11
CA ILE A 205 2.73 -14.38 -2.18
C ILE A 205 1.64 -15.31 -2.71
N TRP A 206 1.34 -15.24 -4.00
CA TRP A 206 0.30 -16.08 -4.62
C TRP A 206 0.61 -17.58 -4.53
N ARG A 207 1.88 -17.94 -4.70
CA ARG A 207 2.32 -19.34 -4.52
C ARG A 207 2.17 -19.83 -3.08
N CYS A 208 2.21 -18.92 -2.11
CA CYS A 208 2.02 -19.25 -0.70
C CYS A 208 0.55 -19.27 -0.24
N ALA A 209 -0.43 -19.02 -1.13
CA ALA A 209 -1.85 -18.93 -0.76
C ALA A 209 -2.38 -20.18 -0.04
N SER A 210 -1.97 -21.36 -0.49
CA SER A 210 -2.38 -22.63 0.14
C SER A 210 -1.73 -22.83 1.51
N ALA A 211 -0.44 -22.50 1.64
CA ALA A 211 0.27 -22.55 2.91
C ALA A 211 -0.31 -21.53 3.92
N LEU A 212 -0.70 -20.34 3.44
CA LEU A 212 -1.35 -19.32 4.25
C LEU A 212 -2.71 -19.80 4.79
N ASN A 213 -3.46 -20.59 4.03
CA ASN A 213 -4.69 -21.23 4.52
C ASN A 213 -4.41 -22.24 5.64
N LEU A 214 -3.35 -23.05 5.52
CA LEU A 214 -2.97 -24.02 6.54
C LEU A 214 -2.47 -23.32 7.81
N LEU A 215 -1.74 -22.21 7.69
CA LEU A 215 -1.29 -21.41 8.83
C LEU A 215 -2.44 -20.84 9.68
N GLN A 216 -3.65 -20.70 9.11
CA GLN A 216 -4.83 -20.29 9.88
C GLN A 216 -5.26 -21.35 10.92
N LEU A 217 -4.95 -22.63 10.69
CA LEU A 217 -5.27 -23.71 11.63
C LEU A 217 -4.35 -23.69 12.86
N GLY A 218 -3.12 -23.23 12.69
CA GLY A 218 -2.06 -23.19 13.68
C GLY A 218 -0.70 -23.44 13.04
N GLU A 219 0.37 -23.01 13.70
CA GLU A 219 1.74 -23.25 13.18
C GLU A 219 2.12 -24.71 13.29
N GLU A 220 1.77 -25.37 14.40
CA GLU A 220 2.01 -26.79 14.62
C GLU A 220 1.22 -27.65 13.64
N GLU A 221 -0.06 -27.37 13.47
CA GLU A 221 -0.94 -28.09 12.54
C GLU A 221 -0.47 -27.92 11.08
N ALA A 222 -0.06 -26.71 10.70
CA ALA A 222 0.50 -26.45 9.37
C ALA A 222 1.80 -27.24 9.14
N HIS A 223 2.66 -27.33 10.17
CA HIS A 223 3.89 -28.11 10.11
C HIS A 223 3.61 -29.61 9.94
N TYR A 224 2.67 -30.18 10.70
CA TYR A 224 2.26 -31.59 10.55
C TYR A 224 1.65 -31.88 9.17
N LEU A 225 1.05 -30.88 8.54
CA LEU A 225 0.52 -30.97 7.17
C LEU A 225 1.59 -30.74 6.09
N GLY A 226 2.87 -30.65 6.46
CA GLY A 226 4.01 -30.58 5.54
C GLY A 226 4.39 -29.18 5.10
N VAL A 227 3.92 -28.12 5.78
CA VAL A 227 4.33 -26.75 5.48
C VAL A 227 5.63 -26.42 6.23
N ASP A 228 6.64 -25.94 5.51
CA ASP A 228 7.78 -25.27 6.14
C ASP A 228 7.34 -23.88 6.60
N VAL A 229 6.84 -23.83 7.85
CA VAL A 229 6.26 -22.62 8.45
C VAL A 229 7.25 -21.47 8.45
N ALA A 230 8.51 -21.73 8.84
CA ALA A 230 9.54 -20.70 8.94
C ALA A 230 9.88 -20.08 7.57
N LEU A 231 9.97 -20.91 6.54
CA LEU A 231 10.24 -20.44 5.17
C LEU A 231 9.06 -19.63 4.64
N VAL A 232 7.84 -20.14 4.78
CA VAL A 232 6.61 -19.46 4.30
C VAL A 232 6.42 -18.12 4.99
N GLN A 233 6.54 -18.05 6.31
CA GLN A 233 6.47 -16.81 7.08
C GLN A 233 7.52 -15.81 6.61
N ARG A 234 8.76 -16.25 6.40
CA ARG A 234 9.85 -15.39 5.93
C ARG A 234 9.57 -14.82 4.54
N ILE A 235 9.13 -15.67 3.59
CA ILE A 235 8.76 -15.21 2.24
C ILE A 235 7.64 -14.18 2.30
N LEU A 236 6.56 -14.48 3.03
CA LEU A 236 5.40 -13.59 3.14
C LEU A 236 5.77 -12.23 3.77
N LEU A 237 6.56 -12.23 4.83
CA LEU A 237 7.01 -11.01 5.50
C LEU A 237 7.94 -10.18 4.62
N LEU A 238 8.92 -10.80 3.94
CA LEU A 238 9.85 -10.09 3.05
C LEU A 238 9.14 -9.52 1.82
N CYS A 239 8.26 -10.31 1.19
CA CYS A 239 7.47 -9.82 0.06
C CYS A 239 6.54 -8.69 0.47
N SER A 240 5.90 -8.77 1.63
CA SER A 240 5.06 -7.71 2.18
C SER A 240 5.85 -6.44 2.45
N ALA A 241 7.03 -6.57 3.07
CA ALA A 241 7.92 -5.44 3.31
C ALA A 241 8.34 -4.76 2.00
N LEU A 242 8.70 -5.54 0.99
CA LEU A 242 9.08 -5.03 -0.33
C LEU A 242 7.92 -4.29 -1.01
N LEU A 243 6.71 -4.86 -0.99
CA LEU A 243 5.51 -4.25 -1.58
C LEU A 243 5.19 -2.89 -0.93
N VAL A 244 5.20 -2.83 0.40
CA VAL A 244 4.89 -1.59 1.12
C VAL A 244 6.02 -0.58 0.97
N ALA A 245 7.30 -1.00 1.05
CA ALA A 245 8.43 -0.11 0.83
C ALA A 245 8.40 0.54 -0.56
N ALA A 246 8.12 -0.25 -1.61
CA ALA A 246 7.98 0.25 -2.97
C ALA A 246 6.77 1.19 -3.12
N ALA A 247 5.63 0.87 -2.49
CA ALA A 247 4.45 1.74 -2.51
C ALA A 247 4.73 3.07 -1.82
N VAL A 248 5.21 3.04 -0.57
CA VAL A 248 5.46 4.24 0.25
C VAL A 248 6.56 5.13 -0.36
N ALA A 249 7.57 4.53 -0.99
CA ALA A 249 8.62 5.28 -1.68
C ALA A 249 8.08 6.22 -2.75
N VAL A 250 7.04 5.82 -3.44
CA VAL A 250 6.47 6.55 -4.59
C VAL A 250 5.27 7.41 -4.20
N SER A 251 4.42 6.91 -3.30
CA SER A 251 3.16 7.56 -2.96
C SER A 251 3.16 8.25 -1.60
N GLY A 252 4.23 8.14 -0.80
CA GLY A 252 4.16 8.49 0.60
C GLY A 252 3.24 7.53 1.38
N VAL A 253 2.84 7.92 2.58
CA VAL A 253 2.07 7.05 3.47
C VAL A 253 0.58 7.06 3.07
N ILE A 254 0.05 5.91 2.68
CA ILE A 254 -1.38 5.69 2.42
C ILE A 254 -1.91 4.66 3.41
N GLY A 255 -2.75 5.11 4.33
CA GLY A 255 -3.33 4.28 5.37
C GLY A 255 -4.67 3.63 4.97
N PHE A 256 -5.13 2.70 5.81
CA PHE A 256 -6.44 2.04 5.77
C PHE A 256 -6.71 1.10 4.60
N VAL A 257 -6.07 1.24 3.45
CA VAL A 257 -6.27 0.33 2.30
C VAL A 257 -5.93 -1.11 2.70
N GLY A 258 -4.78 -1.32 3.33
CA GLY A 258 -4.33 -2.63 3.81
C GLY A 258 -5.13 -3.19 4.99
N LEU A 259 -5.86 -2.36 5.71
CA LEU A 259 -6.68 -2.78 6.84
C LEU A 259 -8.11 -3.11 6.43
N VAL A 260 -8.74 -2.20 5.70
CA VAL A 260 -10.17 -2.22 5.38
C VAL A 260 -10.49 -3.23 4.27
N VAL A 261 -9.74 -3.17 3.17
CA VAL A 261 -10.06 -3.97 1.97
C VAL A 261 -9.97 -5.48 2.21
N PRO A 262 -8.90 -6.02 2.83
CA PRO A 262 -8.82 -7.46 3.10
C PRO A 262 -9.95 -7.94 4.00
N HIS A 263 -10.31 -7.13 4.97
CA HIS A 263 -11.39 -7.45 5.89
C HIS A 263 -12.73 -7.55 5.16
N LEU A 264 -13.06 -6.57 4.29
CA LEU A 264 -14.26 -6.61 3.44
C LEU A 264 -14.28 -7.83 2.53
N MET A 265 -13.16 -8.13 1.89
CA MET A 265 -13.06 -9.28 0.98
C MET A 265 -13.24 -10.59 1.72
N ARG A 266 -12.72 -10.72 2.94
CA ARG A 266 -12.94 -11.90 3.76
C ARG A 266 -14.40 -12.08 4.16
N MET A 267 -15.11 -11.00 4.46
CA MET A 267 -16.55 -11.03 4.71
C MET A 267 -17.36 -11.44 3.48
N TRP A 268 -16.92 -11.05 2.29
CA TRP A 268 -17.65 -11.30 1.04
C TRP A 268 -17.29 -12.63 0.39
N LEU A 269 -16.00 -12.97 0.27
CA LEU A 269 -15.49 -14.14 -0.44
C LEU A 269 -15.21 -15.33 0.48
N GLY A 270 -15.24 -15.12 1.81
CA GLY A 270 -14.87 -16.13 2.80
C GLY A 270 -13.41 -16.07 3.21
N ALA A 271 -12.94 -17.09 3.96
CA ALA A 271 -11.60 -17.11 4.55
C ALA A 271 -10.52 -17.76 3.64
N ASP A 272 -10.90 -18.37 2.52
CA ASP A 272 -9.94 -19.03 1.62
C ASP A 272 -9.07 -18.00 0.88
N HIS A 273 -7.79 -17.98 1.17
CA HIS A 273 -6.82 -17.06 0.57
C HIS A 273 -6.67 -17.23 -0.94
N ARG A 274 -7.02 -18.39 -1.52
CA ARG A 274 -7.03 -18.57 -2.97
C ARG A 274 -8.03 -17.67 -3.68
N ALA A 275 -9.11 -17.29 -2.98
CA ALA A 275 -10.12 -16.35 -3.47
C ALA A 275 -9.90 -14.94 -2.93
N THR A 276 -9.50 -14.83 -1.66
CA THR A 276 -9.40 -13.56 -0.97
C THR A 276 -8.20 -12.74 -1.46
N LEU A 277 -7.05 -13.36 -1.78
CA LEU A 277 -5.89 -12.63 -2.31
C LEU A 277 -6.22 -11.90 -3.63
N PRO A 278 -6.74 -12.58 -4.70
CA PRO A 278 -7.10 -11.87 -5.94
C PRO A 278 -8.23 -10.85 -5.73
N GLY A 279 -9.23 -11.18 -4.92
CA GLY A 279 -10.31 -10.25 -4.59
C GLY A 279 -9.79 -8.99 -3.90
N THR A 280 -8.85 -9.14 -3.00
CA THR A 280 -8.22 -8.03 -2.26
C THR A 280 -7.39 -7.14 -3.18
N VAL A 281 -6.63 -7.72 -4.12
CA VAL A 281 -5.88 -6.94 -5.13
C VAL A 281 -6.83 -6.10 -5.98
N LEU A 282 -7.90 -6.70 -6.51
CA LEU A 282 -8.87 -5.99 -7.35
C LEU A 282 -9.61 -4.89 -6.57
N ALA A 283 -10.07 -5.21 -5.36
CA ALA A 283 -10.78 -4.25 -4.53
C ALA A 283 -9.89 -3.12 -4.01
N GLY A 284 -8.62 -3.41 -3.67
CA GLY A 284 -7.64 -2.41 -3.27
C GLY A 284 -7.26 -1.46 -4.41
N ALA A 285 -7.05 -2.02 -5.60
CA ALA A 285 -6.84 -1.24 -6.81
C ALA A 285 -8.03 -0.31 -7.10
N LEU A 286 -9.26 -0.84 -7.01
CA LEU A 286 -10.48 -0.08 -7.19
C LEU A 286 -10.64 1.05 -6.16
N LEU A 287 -10.43 0.74 -4.87
CA LEU A 287 -10.57 1.71 -3.80
C LEU A 287 -9.60 2.88 -3.98
N LEU A 288 -8.32 2.60 -4.24
CA LEU A 288 -7.31 3.65 -4.37
C LEU A 288 -7.51 4.46 -5.66
N LEU A 289 -7.93 3.81 -6.76
CA LEU A 289 -8.27 4.50 -8.01
C LEU A 289 -9.44 5.47 -7.82
N VAL A 290 -10.50 5.05 -7.15
CA VAL A 290 -11.66 5.91 -6.85
C VAL A 290 -11.25 7.03 -5.91
N ALA A 291 -10.50 6.72 -4.84
CA ALA A 291 -10.01 7.73 -3.90
C ALA A 291 -9.13 8.78 -4.59
N ASP A 292 -8.17 8.37 -5.44
CA ASP A 292 -7.34 9.30 -6.20
C ASP A 292 -8.16 10.15 -7.18
N THR A 293 -9.14 9.54 -7.86
CA THR A 293 -10.01 10.26 -8.79
C THR A 293 -10.85 11.32 -8.08
N VAL A 294 -11.40 10.99 -6.92
CA VAL A 294 -12.14 11.93 -6.07
C VAL A 294 -11.21 13.01 -5.53
N ALA A 295 -10.03 12.65 -5.01
CA ALA A 295 -9.07 13.58 -4.44
C ALA A 295 -8.63 14.69 -5.41
N ARG A 296 -8.44 14.34 -6.69
CA ARG A 296 -8.04 15.30 -7.75
C ARG A 296 -9.19 16.05 -8.41
N THR A 297 -10.45 15.70 -8.10
CA THR A 297 -11.63 16.37 -8.68
C THR A 297 -12.38 17.23 -7.67
N LEU A 298 -12.36 16.84 -6.38
CA LEU A 298 -13.19 17.45 -5.34
C LEU A 298 -12.82 18.91 -5.06
N VAL A 299 -11.53 19.25 -5.09
CA VAL A 299 -10.99 20.58 -4.70
C VAL A 299 -10.25 21.25 -5.87
N ALA A 300 -10.57 20.85 -7.11
CA ALA A 300 -9.92 21.40 -8.29
C ALA A 300 -9.96 22.95 -8.30
N PRO A 301 -8.85 23.66 -8.67
CA PRO A 301 -7.63 23.14 -9.29
C PRO A 301 -6.58 22.60 -8.31
N ALA A 302 -6.77 22.70 -6.99
CA ALA A 302 -5.91 22.08 -6.00
C ALA A 302 -6.12 20.56 -5.99
N GLU A 303 -5.08 19.81 -5.61
CA GLU A 303 -5.17 18.37 -5.43
C GLU A 303 -5.10 18.04 -3.94
N MET A 304 -6.06 17.26 -3.47
CA MET A 304 -6.04 16.73 -2.10
C MET A 304 -5.16 15.47 -2.05
N PRO A 305 -4.28 15.31 -1.04
CA PRO A 305 -3.55 14.07 -0.85
C PRO A 305 -4.49 12.88 -0.67
N VAL A 306 -4.27 11.80 -1.44
CA VAL A 306 -5.15 10.64 -1.46
C VAL A 306 -5.19 9.90 -0.12
N GLY A 307 -4.08 9.93 0.64
CA GLY A 307 -3.99 9.32 1.96
C GLY A 307 -4.91 9.97 3.00
N LEU A 308 -5.20 11.27 2.87
CA LEU A 308 -6.21 11.93 3.69
C LEU A 308 -7.61 11.37 3.42
N LEU A 309 -7.96 11.20 2.15
CA LEU A 309 -9.27 10.68 1.76
C LEU A 309 -9.45 9.23 2.22
N THR A 310 -8.44 8.38 2.04
CA THR A 310 -8.49 6.99 2.53
C THR A 310 -8.60 6.92 4.04
N SER A 311 -7.98 7.84 4.77
CA SER A 311 -8.07 7.91 6.23
C SER A 311 -9.43 8.41 6.72
N ILE A 312 -9.99 9.47 6.09
CA ILE A 312 -11.30 10.02 6.42
C ILE A 312 -12.42 8.99 6.19
N LEU A 313 -12.31 8.18 5.16
CA LEU A 313 -13.29 7.14 4.86
C LEU A 313 -13.03 5.86 5.66
N GLY A 314 -11.77 5.49 5.81
CA GLY A 314 -11.38 4.23 6.43
C GLY A 314 -11.55 4.21 7.95
N ALA A 315 -11.17 5.29 8.65
CA ALA A 315 -11.20 5.32 10.12
C ALA A 315 -12.62 5.24 10.70
N PRO A 316 -13.62 6.03 10.23
CA PRO A 316 -14.99 5.93 10.74
C PRO A 316 -15.62 4.57 10.43
N TRP A 317 -15.36 4.02 9.23
CA TRP A 317 -15.87 2.72 8.86
C TRP A 317 -15.29 1.61 9.75
N PHE A 318 -14.00 1.71 10.06
CA PHE A 318 -13.32 0.75 10.94
C PHE A 318 -13.83 0.82 12.38
N LEU A 319 -14.07 2.03 12.91
CA LEU A 319 -14.69 2.23 14.23
C LEU A 319 -16.09 1.60 14.26
N TRP A 320 -16.91 1.88 13.26
CA TRP A 320 -18.25 1.27 13.15
C TRP A 320 -18.19 -0.26 13.17
N LEU A 321 -17.22 -0.85 12.48
CA LEU A 321 -17.05 -2.30 12.44
C LEU A 321 -16.72 -2.90 13.82
N ILE A 322 -15.86 -2.23 14.59
CA ILE A 322 -15.49 -2.65 15.96
C ILE A 322 -16.71 -2.65 16.86
N PHE A 323 -17.48 -1.56 16.85
CA PHE A 323 -18.68 -1.44 17.70
C PHE A 323 -19.74 -2.47 17.35
N ARG A 324 -19.98 -2.74 16.07
CA ARG A 324 -20.98 -3.74 15.66
C ARG A 324 -20.61 -5.17 16.07
N ARG A 325 -19.34 -5.51 16.23
CA ARG A 325 -18.91 -6.83 16.72
C ARG A 325 -19.06 -6.98 18.22
N GLY A 326 -18.93 -5.88 18.97
CA GLY A 326 -19.15 -5.90 20.43
C GLY A 326 -20.55 -6.28 20.81
N GLU A 327 -21.57 -5.93 20.00
CA GLU A 327 -22.97 -6.25 20.26
C GLU A 327 -23.34 -7.73 19.99
N GLN A 328 -22.50 -8.50 19.29
CA GLN A 328 -22.76 -9.91 19.00
C GLN A 328 -22.16 -10.87 20.04
N HIS A 329 -21.40 -10.39 21.01
CA HIS A 329 -20.73 -11.16 22.05
C HIS A 329 -21.14 -10.69 23.49
N GLY A 330 -22.06 -9.79 23.62
CA GLY A 330 -22.79 -9.43 24.84
C GLY A 330 -24.21 -9.98 24.77
#